data_7494ee0441aa5eac3e8da47619fe9a1f
#
_entry.id   7494ee0441aa5eac3e8da47619fe9a1f
#
_cell.length_a   1.000
_cell.length_b   1.000
_cell.length_c   1.000
_cell.angle_alpha   90.00
_cell.angle_beta   90.00
_cell.angle_gamma   90.00
#
_symmetry.space_group_name_H-M   'P 1'
#
loop_
_entity.id
_entity.type
_entity.pdbx_description
1 polymer ?
#
loop_
_entity_poly.entity_id
_entity_poly.type
_entity_poly.pdbx_seq_one_letter_code
_entity_poly.pdbx_strand_id
1 'polypeptide(L)'
;MSDPKTLTGDDSIKTWLEHPVGGPIIRDLLAQAGQSPDVLRPVSRLAIKRLVKLSKGQFSQEMVDQLVARAAAGDVPSGAATPAAPEPTTEAAAPADAAPQAPEWTERIDRGRFSGKTVIVTGAGSGIGRATASRVAREGGRVIAVDISQERLDQFASDHADADVVTLVADITDDAKVAEIVAAAGGRVDGLANIAGIMDDMTPIGELTDAVWKRVFAVNVDGTMKLMRAVVPVMLAQGAGSIVNTASEAALRGSAAGVAYTASKHAVVGLTKSTAFMYGPSGLRVNAVAPGATITNIEATFASPLGAERVRQAMAILPDAAEAEALAASITFLLSDDGVNINGVVLASDGGWSAA
;
A
#
# COMPACT_ATOMS: atom_id res chain seq x y z
N MET A 1 -12.37 -39.03 -14.75
CA MET A 1 -12.54 -37.59 -15.04
C MET A 1 -13.02 -36.98 -13.75
N SER A 2 -12.16 -36.28 -13.04
CA SER A 2 -12.53 -35.58 -11.79
C SER A 2 -13.47 -34.43 -12.19
N ASP A 3 -14.59 -34.30 -11.51
CA ASP A 3 -15.54 -33.21 -11.69
C ASP A 3 -14.78 -31.88 -11.52
N PRO A 4 -14.84 -30.93 -12.45
CA PRO A 4 -14.16 -29.65 -12.27
C PRO A 4 -14.75 -28.96 -11.04
N LYS A 5 -13.87 -28.58 -10.10
CA LYS A 5 -14.26 -27.89 -8.87
C LYS A 5 -15.15 -26.68 -9.23
N THR A 6 -16.33 -26.59 -8.63
CA THR A 6 -17.24 -25.47 -8.85
C THR A 6 -16.57 -24.16 -8.40
N LEU A 7 -16.42 -23.21 -9.32
CA LEU A 7 -15.84 -21.89 -9.03
C LEU A 7 -16.79 -21.04 -8.18
N THR A 8 -16.22 -20.28 -7.27
CA THR A 8 -16.93 -19.37 -6.37
C THR A 8 -16.28 -17.98 -6.38
N GLY A 9 -16.93 -16.98 -5.78
CA GLY A 9 -16.34 -15.66 -5.58
C GLY A 9 -15.12 -15.66 -4.64
N ASP A 10 -14.93 -16.73 -3.85
CA ASP A 10 -13.81 -16.90 -2.91
C ASP A 10 -12.58 -17.55 -3.57
N ASP A 11 -12.72 -18.13 -4.76
CA ASP A 11 -11.59 -18.69 -5.47
C ASP A 11 -10.70 -17.57 -6.04
N SER A 12 -9.36 -17.82 -6.05
CA SER A 12 -8.40 -16.84 -6.53
C SER A 12 -8.58 -16.54 -8.02
N ILE A 13 -8.20 -15.33 -8.41
CA ILE A 13 -8.20 -14.93 -9.84
C ILE A 13 -7.34 -15.88 -10.66
N LYS A 14 -6.23 -16.39 -10.09
CA LYS A 14 -5.40 -17.42 -10.74
C LYS A 14 -6.20 -18.70 -10.99
N THR A 15 -6.90 -19.20 -9.97
CA THR A 15 -7.77 -20.39 -10.08
C THR A 15 -8.83 -20.19 -11.17
N TRP A 16 -9.44 -19.01 -11.24
CA TRP A 16 -10.38 -18.65 -12.28
C TRP A 16 -9.75 -18.66 -13.68
N LEU A 17 -8.56 -18.05 -13.84
CA LEU A 17 -7.87 -17.98 -15.15
C LEU A 17 -7.39 -19.34 -15.65
N GLU A 18 -7.02 -20.26 -14.74
CA GLU A 18 -6.58 -21.62 -15.05
C GLU A 18 -7.76 -22.59 -15.24
N HIS A 19 -8.96 -22.25 -14.77
CA HIS A 19 -10.13 -23.10 -14.89
C HIS A 19 -10.63 -23.20 -16.34
N PRO A 20 -10.98 -24.41 -16.85
CA PRO A 20 -11.35 -24.62 -18.26
C PRO A 20 -12.56 -23.81 -18.70
N VAL A 21 -13.49 -23.49 -17.79
CA VAL A 21 -14.68 -22.67 -18.06
C VAL A 21 -14.45 -21.23 -17.60
N GLY A 22 -13.92 -21.00 -16.40
CA GLY A 22 -13.73 -19.67 -15.83
C GLY A 22 -12.71 -18.82 -16.58
N GLY A 23 -11.61 -19.42 -17.03
CA GLY A 23 -10.55 -18.72 -17.75
C GLY A 23 -11.02 -18.04 -19.05
N PRO A 24 -11.71 -18.73 -19.94
CA PRO A 24 -12.32 -18.11 -21.11
C PRO A 24 -13.29 -16.97 -20.77
N ILE A 25 -14.12 -17.13 -19.74
CA ILE A 25 -15.09 -16.10 -19.32
C ILE A 25 -14.38 -14.82 -18.87
N ILE A 26 -13.33 -14.94 -18.04
CA ILE A 26 -12.56 -13.77 -17.58
C ILE A 26 -11.81 -13.10 -18.73
N ARG A 27 -11.19 -13.88 -19.62
CA ARG A 27 -10.47 -13.34 -20.79
C ARG A 27 -11.41 -12.58 -21.73
N ASP A 28 -12.61 -13.08 -21.94
CA ASP A 28 -13.63 -12.41 -22.73
C ASP A 28 -14.06 -11.09 -22.10
N LEU A 29 -14.30 -11.07 -20.79
CA LEU A 29 -14.65 -9.86 -20.04
C LEU A 29 -13.55 -8.80 -20.16
N LEU A 30 -12.28 -9.19 -20.00
CA LEU A 30 -11.14 -8.29 -20.13
C LEU A 30 -10.99 -7.76 -21.56
N ALA A 31 -11.17 -8.63 -22.57
CA ALA A 31 -11.11 -8.25 -23.97
C ALA A 31 -12.19 -7.22 -24.35
N GLN A 32 -13.41 -7.38 -23.83
CA GLN A 32 -14.50 -6.40 -23.98
C GLN A 32 -14.15 -5.04 -23.36
N ALA A 33 -13.37 -5.04 -22.28
CA ALA A 33 -12.83 -3.82 -21.65
C ALA A 33 -11.54 -3.31 -22.32
N GLY A 34 -11.06 -3.93 -23.40
CA GLY A 34 -9.81 -3.56 -24.08
C GLY A 34 -8.55 -3.88 -23.27
N GLN A 35 -8.63 -4.82 -22.31
CA GLN A 35 -7.55 -5.15 -21.40
C GLN A 35 -6.98 -6.56 -21.66
N SER A 36 -5.68 -6.73 -21.36
CA SER A 36 -5.01 -8.03 -21.36
C SER A 36 -5.14 -8.72 -20.00
N PRO A 37 -5.17 -10.06 -19.92
CA PRO A 37 -5.11 -10.80 -18.66
C PRO A 37 -3.92 -10.44 -17.75
N ASP A 38 -2.85 -9.89 -18.32
CA ASP A 38 -1.66 -9.48 -17.56
C ASP A 38 -1.95 -8.37 -16.52
N VAL A 39 -3.03 -7.60 -16.69
CA VAL A 39 -3.45 -6.58 -15.71
C VAL A 39 -3.86 -7.21 -14.37
N LEU A 40 -4.24 -8.48 -14.36
CA LEU A 40 -4.63 -9.22 -13.17
C LEU A 40 -3.45 -9.92 -12.46
N ARG A 41 -2.24 -9.94 -13.06
CA ARG A 41 -1.06 -10.59 -12.45
C ARG A 41 -0.76 -10.12 -11.02
N PRO A 42 -0.75 -8.79 -10.73
CA PRO A 42 -0.41 -8.31 -9.38
C PRO A 42 -1.44 -8.69 -8.30
N VAL A 43 -2.62 -9.14 -8.72
CA VAL A 43 -3.74 -9.48 -7.83
C VAL A 43 -4.20 -10.94 -8.03
N SER A 44 -3.40 -11.75 -8.72
CA SER A 44 -3.79 -13.08 -9.18
C SER A 44 -4.14 -14.06 -8.06
N ARG A 45 -3.55 -13.90 -6.88
CA ARG A 45 -3.84 -14.74 -5.72
C ARG A 45 -5.04 -14.28 -4.89
N LEU A 46 -5.54 -13.06 -5.12
CA LEU A 46 -6.73 -12.58 -4.42
C LEU A 46 -7.98 -13.29 -4.90
N ALA A 47 -8.93 -13.50 -3.98
CA ALA A 47 -10.27 -13.96 -4.33
C ALA A 47 -10.94 -12.98 -5.31
N ILE A 48 -11.62 -13.50 -6.38
CA ILE A 48 -12.18 -12.64 -7.43
C ILE A 48 -13.17 -11.61 -6.88
N LYS A 49 -13.91 -11.91 -5.81
CA LYS A 49 -14.81 -10.97 -5.14
C LYS A 49 -14.10 -9.71 -4.63
N ARG A 50 -12.78 -9.76 -4.41
CA ARG A 50 -12.00 -8.60 -3.96
C ARG A 50 -11.81 -7.55 -5.04
N LEU A 51 -11.97 -7.91 -6.32
CA LEU A 51 -11.99 -6.96 -7.42
C LEU A 51 -13.09 -5.89 -7.25
N VAL A 52 -14.18 -6.20 -6.54
CA VAL A 52 -15.25 -5.23 -6.25
C VAL A 52 -14.69 -4.01 -5.50
N LYS A 53 -13.84 -4.22 -4.50
CA LYS A 53 -13.19 -3.13 -3.76
C LYS A 53 -12.07 -2.44 -4.55
N LEU A 54 -11.39 -3.19 -5.42
CA LEU A 54 -10.21 -2.73 -6.14
C LEU A 54 -10.54 -1.89 -7.37
N SER A 55 -11.69 -2.15 -8.00
CA SER A 55 -12.07 -1.58 -9.30
C SER A 55 -12.68 -0.17 -9.21
N LYS A 56 -12.76 0.44 -8.04
CA LYS A 56 -13.40 1.75 -7.84
C LYS A 56 -14.82 1.84 -8.45
N GLY A 57 -15.58 0.75 -8.33
CA GLY A 57 -16.94 0.66 -8.84
C GLY A 57 -17.09 0.17 -10.30
N GLN A 58 -15.98 -0.10 -11.01
CA GLN A 58 -16.02 -0.67 -12.35
C GLN A 58 -16.36 -2.17 -12.34
N PHE A 59 -16.16 -2.85 -11.20
CA PHE A 59 -16.47 -4.25 -11.01
C PHE A 59 -17.39 -4.40 -9.80
N SER A 60 -18.64 -4.79 -9.99
CA SER A 60 -19.64 -4.88 -8.92
C SER A 60 -19.76 -6.30 -8.35
N GLN A 61 -20.36 -6.43 -7.16
CA GLN A 61 -20.70 -7.76 -6.60
C GLN A 61 -21.61 -8.54 -7.54
N GLU A 62 -22.55 -7.87 -8.19
CA GLU A 62 -23.42 -8.48 -9.16
C GLU A 62 -22.67 -9.09 -10.36
N MET A 63 -21.59 -8.44 -10.80
CA MET A 63 -20.71 -8.99 -11.84
C MET A 63 -19.99 -10.26 -11.36
N VAL A 64 -19.55 -10.31 -10.11
CA VAL A 64 -18.96 -11.53 -9.52
C VAL A 64 -19.98 -12.66 -9.51
N ASP A 65 -21.22 -12.39 -9.07
CA ASP A 65 -22.29 -13.37 -8.99
C ASP A 65 -22.67 -13.89 -10.39
N GLN A 66 -22.68 -13.00 -11.40
CA GLN A 66 -22.88 -13.37 -12.81
C GLN A 66 -21.76 -14.25 -13.34
N LEU A 67 -20.48 -13.94 -13.03
CA LEU A 67 -19.36 -14.79 -13.43
C LEU A 67 -19.45 -16.19 -12.83
N VAL A 68 -19.80 -16.29 -11.54
CA VAL A 68 -19.99 -17.56 -10.85
C VAL A 68 -21.14 -18.34 -11.48
N ALA A 69 -22.28 -17.70 -11.77
CA ALA A 69 -23.42 -18.33 -12.40
C ALA A 69 -23.08 -18.82 -13.84
N ARG A 70 -22.38 -18.03 -14.65
CA ARG A 70 -21.92 -18.41 -15.98
C ARG A 70 -20.95 -19.60 -15.95
N ALA A 71 -20.00 -19.58 -15.00
CA ALA A 71 -19.06 -20.68 -14.82
C ALA A 71 -19.77 -21.97 -14.42
N ALA A 72 -20.76 -21.90 -13.52
CA ALA A 72 -21.57 -23.04 -13.09
C ALA A 72 -22.45 -23.58 -14.22
N ALA A 73 -22.94 -22.71 -15.11
CA ALA A 73 -23.70 -23.09 -16.30
C ALA A 73 -22.86 -23.66 -17.46
N GLY A 74 -21.51 -23.57 -17.35
CA GLY A 74 -20.60 -23.96 -18.44
C GLY A 74 -20.67 -23.05 -19.67
N ASP A 75 -21.11 -21.79 -19.50
CA ASP A 75 -21.31 -20.79 -20.55
C ASP A 75 -19.98 -20.19 -21.01
N VAL A 76 -19.29 -20.91 -21.89
CA VAL A 76 -18.01 -20.45 -22.49
C VAL A 76 -18.27 -19.59 -23.71
N PRO A 77 -17.75 -18.37 -23.84
CA PRO A 77 -17.93 -17.52 -25.00
C PRO A 77 -17.50 -18.19 -26.30
N SER A 78 -18.36 -18.11 -27.33
CA SER A 78 -18.06 -18.65 -28.65
C SER A 78 -16.97 -17.81 -29.33
N GLY A 79 -15.75 -18.34 -29.42
CA GLY A 79 -14.59 -17.65 -30.02
C GLY A 79 -13.39 -17.49 -29.08
N ALA A 80 -13.50 -17.91 -27.83
CA ALA A 80 -12.34 -17.96 -26.94
C ALA A 80 -11.36 -19.02 -27.47
N ALA A 81 -10.16 -18.58 -27.88
CA ALA A 81 -9.09 -19.48 -28.29
C ALA A 81 -8.78 -20.44 -27.12
N THR A 82 -9.06 -21.71 -27.35
CA THR A 82 -8.58 -22.78 -26.47
C THR A 82 -7.04 -22.68 -26.47
N PRO A 83 -6.37 -22.61 -25.34
CA PRO A 83 -4.91 -22.69 -25.33
C PRO A 83 -4.52 -23.97 -26.03
N ALA A 84 -3.63 -23.88 -27.04
CA ALA A 84 -3.05 -25.05 -27.66
C ALA A 84 -2.44 -25.92 -26.56
N ALA A 85 -2.84 -27.20 -26.52
CA ALA A 85 -2.20 -28.15 -25.60
C ALA A 85 -0.70 -28.15 -25.86
N PRO A 86 0.15 -28.09 -24.86
CA PRO A 86 1.59 -28.26 -25.04
C PRO A 86 1.82 -29.65 -25.63
N GLU A 87 2.67 -29.71 -26.66
CA GLU A 87 3.12 -30.98 -27.22
C GLU A 87 3.73 -31.86 -26.11
N PRO A 88 3.52 -33.17 -26.13
CA PRO A 88 3.98 -34.05 -25.07
C PRO A 88 5.51 -34.16 -25.12
N THR A 89 6.19 -33.39 -24.28
CA THR A 89 7.57 -33.75 -23.88
C THR A 89 7.48 -34.88 -22.87
N THR A 90 8.07 -36.00 -23.23
CA THR A 90 8.22 -37.20 -22.43
C THR A 90 8.89 -36.90 -21.09
N GLU A 91 8.10 -36.87 -20.06
CA GLU A 91 8.30 -37.43 -18.72
C GLU A 91 7.13 -36.95 -17.85
N ALA A 92 6.21 -37.87 -17.60
CA ALA A 92 5.06 -37.62 -16.75
C ALA A 92 5.56 -37.49 -15.30
N ALA A 93 5.86 -36.25 -14.86
CA ALA A 93 5.84 -35.94 -13.45
C ALA A 93 4.39 -36.09 -12.97
N ALA A 94 4.17 -36.85 -11.90
CA ALA A 94 2.90 -36.97 -11.21
C ALA A 94 2.32 -35.56 -10.97
N PRO A 95 0.96 -35.40 -10.96
CA PRO A 95 0.37 -34.09 -10.66
C PRO A 95 0.91 -33.63 -9.31
N ALA A 96 1.68 -32.56 -9.31
CA ALA A 96 2.11 -31.94 -8.08
C ALA A 96 0.85 -31.64 -7.28
N ASP A 97 0.72 -32.24 -6.09
CA ASP A 97 -0.32 -31.90 -5.14
C ASP A 97 -0.36 -30.37 -5.05
N ALA A 98 -1.55 -29.81 -5.20
CA ALA A 98 -1.73 -28.35 -5.13
C ALA A 98 -1.03 -27.85 -3.88
N ALA A 99 0.01 -27.02 -4.06
CA ALA A 99 0.76 -26.49 -2.93
C ALA A 99 -0.24 -25.91 -1.90
N PRO A 100 -0.07 -26.23 -0.61
CA PRO A 100 -1.01 -25.78 0.41
C PRO A 100 -1.12 -24.24 0.31
N GLN A 101 -2.34 -23.75 0.11
CA GLN A 101 -2.60 -22.32 0.10
C GLN A 101 -2.30 -21.76 1.49
N ALA A 102 -1.45 -20.74 1.56
CA ALA A 102 -1.23 -20.04 2.82
C ALA A 102 -2.59 -19.51 3.35
N PRO A 103 -2.84 -19.63 4.68
CA PRO A 103 -4.08 -19.09 5.25
C PRO A 103 -4.20 -17.60 4.93
N GLU A 104 -5.42 -17.16 4.62
CA GLU A 104 -5.70 -15.75 4.36
C GLU A 104 -5.36 -14.93 5.62
N TRP A 105 -4.53 -13.89 5.46
CA TRP A 105 -4.21 -13.00 6.57
C TRP A 105 -5.42 -12.17 6.96
N THR A 106 -5.71 -12.12 8.26
CA THR A 106 -6.75 -11.27 8.83
C THR A 106 -6.15 -10.26 9.78
N GLU A 107 -6.60 -9.01 9.71
CA GLU A 107 -6.13 -7.96 10.60
C GLU A 107 -6.50 -8.29 12.05
N ARG A 108 -5.50 -8.32 12.92
CA ARG A 108 -5.68 -8.44 14.37
C ARG A 108 -5.59 -7.07 15.02
N ILE A 109 -6.63 -6.66 15.75
CA ILE A 109 -6.70 -5.43 16.52
C ILE A 109 -6.38 -5.73 17.98
N ASP A 110 -5.38 -5.05 18.53
CA ASP A 110 -5.00 -5.12 19.92
C ASP A 110 -5.57 -3.91 20.68
N ARG A 111 -6.73 -4.11 21.28
CA ARG A 111 -7.45 -3.05 21.98
C ARG A 111 -6.62 -2.55 23.17
N GLY A 112 -6.29 -1.25 23.14
CA GLY A 112 -5.53 -0.61 24.23
C GLY A 112 -4.04 -0.37 23.93
N ARG A 113 -3.50 -0.88 22.81
CA ARG A 113 -2.09 -0.67 22.44
C ARG A 113 -1.71 0.80 22.30
N PHE A 114 -2.65 1.65 21.89
CA PHE A 114 -2.45 3.10 21.79
C PHE A 114 -3.23 3.91 22.84
N SER A 115 -3.77 3.26 23.89
CA SER A 115 -4.50 3.97 24.93
C SER A 115 -3.66 5.07 25.57
N GLY A 116 -4.23 6.29 25.64
CA GLY A 116 -3.55 7.48 26.19
C GLY A 116 -2.46 8.07 25.29
N LYS A 117 -2.32 7.58 24.06
CA LYS A 117 -1.35 8.09 23.06
C LYS A 117 -2.04 8.97 22.02
N THR A 118 -1.38 10.05 21.63
CA THR A 118 -1.77 10.93 20.53
C THR A 118 -0.86 10.67 19.33
N VAL A 119 -1.45 10.29 18.20
CA VAL A 119 -0.72 9.94 16.97
C VAL A 119 -1.19 10.83 15.81
N ILE A 120 -0.25 11.53 15.18
CA ILE A 120 -0.48 12.26 13.93
C ILE A 120 -0.26 11.30 12.77
N VAL A 121 -1.23 11.23 11.83
CA VAL A 121 -1.14 10.39 10.63
C VAL A 121 -1.43 11.23 9.40
N THR A 122 -0.48 11.34 8.49
CA THR A 122 -0.65 12.06 7.21
C THR A 122 -1.08 11.13 6.09
N GLY A 123 -1.80 11.65 5.09
CA GLY A 123 -2.43 10.82 4.06
C GLY A 123 -3.57 9.96 4.60
N ALA A 124 -4.21 10.40 5.70
CA ALA A 124 -5.20 9.62 6.43
C ALA A 124 -6.54 9.43 5.67
N GLY A 125 -6.72 10.12 4.56
CA GLY A 125 -7.94 10.02 3.75
C GLY A 125 -8.00 8.74 2.89
N SER A 126 -6.87 8.07 2.61
CA SER A 126 -6.88 6.90 1.73
C SER A 126 -5.72 5.93 1.97
N GLY A 127 -5.80 4.73 1.40
CA GLY A 127 -4.73 3.75 1.33
C GLY A 127 -4.07 3.45 2.68
N ILE A 128 -2.74 3.39 2.70
CA ILE A 128 -1.94 3.05 3.89
C ILE A 128 -2.19 4.03 5.04
N GLY A 129 -2.32 5.34 4.74
CA GLY A 129 -2.58 6.37 5.75
C GLY A 129 -3.91 6.16 6.46
N ARG A 130 -4.99 5.91 5.68
CA ARG A 130 -6.32 5.61 6.23
C ARG A 130 -6.30 4.33 7.06
N ALA A 131 -5.69 3.26 6.57
CA ALA A 131 -5.59 2.01 7.29
C ALA A 131 -4.81 2.16 8.61
N THR A 132 -3.70 2.93 8.59
CA THR A 132 -2.91 3.23 9.79
C THR A 132 -3.70 4.05 10.81
N ALA A 133 -4.34 5.14 10.38
CA ALA A 133 -5.17 5.98 11.24
C ALA A 133 -6.33 5.19 11.84
N SER A 134 -7.03 4.38 11.02
CA SER A 134 -8.10 3.48 11.46
C SER A 134 -7.61 2.48 12.50
N ARG A 135 -6.44 1.88 12.29
CA ARG A 135 -5.89 0.92 13.24
C ARG A 135 -5.54 1.56 14.57
N VAL A 136 -4.86 2.72 14.58
CA VAL A 136 -4.55 3.46 15.81
C VAL A 136 -5.82 3.82 16.58
N ALA A 137 -6.86 4.33 15.89
CA ALA A 137 -8.13 4.67 16.50
C ALA A 137 -8.82 3.46 17.14
N ARG A 138 -8.91 2.32 16.42
CA ARG A 138 -9.50 1.08 16.92
C ARG A 138 -8.70 0.42 18.06
N GLU A 139 -7.41 0.74 18.15
CA GLU A 139 -6.52 0.30 19.23
C GLU A 139 -6.44 1.30 20.40
N GLY A 140 -7.37 2.29 20.45
CA GLY A 140 -7.61 3.18 21.58
C GLY A 140 -6.79 4.47 21.61
N GLY A 141 -6.10 4.82 20.52
CA GLY A 141 -5.34 6.05 20.40
C GLY A 141 -6.19 7.25 19.95
N ARG A 142 -5.79 8.45 20.38
CA ARG A 142 -6.24 9.70 19.78
C ARG A 142 -5.51 9.91 18.45
N VAL A 143 -6.26 10.15 17.39
CA VAL A 143 -5.72 10.30 16.03
C VAL A 143 -5.91 11.73 15.53
N ILE A 144 -4.83 12.37 15.11
CA ILE A 144 -4.89 13.58 14.29
C ILE A 144 -4.73 13.12 12.83
N ALA A 145 -5.86 12.97 12.16
CA ALA A 145 -5.96 12.47 10.79
C ALA A 145 -5.82 13.63 9.79
N VAL A 146 -4.72 13.65 9.05
CA VAL A 146 -4.37 14.74 8.14
C VAL A 146 -4.44 14.28 6.69
N ASP A 147 -5.15 14.99 5.84
CA ASP A 147 -5.21 14.79 4.39
C ASP A 147 -5.52 16.12 3.68
N ILE A 148 -5.32 16.18 2.38
CA ILE A 148 -5.71 17.35 1.56
C ILE A 148 -7.19 17.28 1.12
N SER A 149 -7.86 16.14 1.27
CA SER A 149 -9.24 15.91 0.84
C SER A 149 -10.20 15.96 2.02
N GLN A 150 -11.03 17.01 2.07
CA GLN A 150 -12.11 17.15 3.06
C GLN A 150 -13.06 15.95 2.99
N GLU A 151 -13.53 15.59 1.79
CA GLU A 151 -14.49 14.49 1.58
C GLU A 151 -14.01 13.17 2.19
N ARG A 152 -12.73 12.82 1.97
CA ARG A 152 -12.15 11.59 2.52
C ARG A 152 -12.00 11.63 4.03
N LEU A 153 -11.70 12.81 4.59
CA LEU A 153 -11.62 12.99 6.02
C LEU A 153 -13.00 12.92 6.69
N ASP A 154 -14.03 13.47 6.06
CA ASP A 154 -15.41 13.38 6.55
C ASP A 154 -15.89 11.92 6.58
N GLN A 155 -15.59 11.16 5.53
CA GLN A 155 -15.88 9.73 5.51
C GLN A 155 -15.09 8.98 6.58
N PHE A 156 -13.82 9.32 6.80
CA PHE A 156 -13.01 8.72 7.86
C PHE A 156 -13.58 9.01 9.25
N ALA A 157 -13.98 10.24 9.51
CA ALA A 157 -14.61 10.63 10.78
C ALA A 157 -15.93 9.89 11.01
N SER A 158 -16.74 9.77 9.96
CA SER A 158 -18.01 9.02 10.03
C SER A 158 -17.80 7.54 10.37
N ASP A 159 -16.78 6.90 9.76
CA ASP A 159 -16.45 5.49 9.99
C ASP A 159 -15.88 5.23 11.41
N HIS A 160 -15.43 6.29 12.11
CA HIS A 160 -14.81 6.23 13.42
C HIS A 160 -15.47 7.16 14.44
N ALA A 161 -16.80 7.34 14.34
CA ALA A 161 -17.57 8.27 15.17
C ALA A 161 -17.44 8.01 16.69
N ASP A 162 -17.16 6.77 17.09
CA ASP A 162 -16.99 6.36 18.50
C ASP A 162 -15.53 6.46 18.98
N ALA A 163 -14.60 6.91 18.13
CA ALA A 163 -13.18 7.01 18.46
C ALA A 163 -12.73 8.47 18.65
N ASP A 164 -11.61 8.66 19.36
CA ASP A 164 -11.02 10.01 19.54
C ASP A 164 -10.22 10.39 18.27
N VAL A 165 -10.92 10.96 17.30
CA VAL A 165 -10.39 11.36 16.01
C VAL A 165 -10.61 12.84 15.77
N VAL A 166 -9.53 13.53 15.41
CA VAL A 166 -9.54 14.91 14.91
C VAL A 166 -9.10 14.89 13.46
N THR A 167 -9.94 15.36 12.55
CA THR A 167 -9.60 15.48 11.14
C THR A 167 -9.13 16.89 10.80
N LEU A 168 -8.10 17.00 9.98
CA LEU A 168 -7.54 18.29 9.57
C LEU A 168 -7.17 18.29 8.09
N VAL A 169 -7.81 19.17 7.31
CA VAL A 169 -7.42 19.40 5.92
C VAL A 169 -6.17 20.26 5.89
N ALA A 170 -5.05 19.67 5.48
CA ALA A 170 -3.79 20.38 5.46
C ALA A 170 -2.84 19.84 4.37
N ASP A 171 -2.18 20.76 3.70
CA ASP A 171 -1.02 20.46 2.86
C ASP A 171 0.23 20.47 3.73
N ILE A 172 0.92 19.35 3.81
CA ILE A 172 2.14 19.21 4.61
C ILE A 172 3.34 20.01 4.06
N THR A 173 3.21 20.59 2.88
CA THR A 173 4.23 21.48 2.29
C THR A 173 4.10 22.93 2.79
N ASP A 174 2.98 23.28 3.42
CA ASP A 174 2.70 24.61 3.98
C ASP A 174 3.12 24.65 5.46
N ASP A 175 4.03 25.56 5.83
CA ASP A 175 4.52 25.71 7.19
C ASP A 175 3.43 26.13 8.19
N ALA A 176 2.44 26.95 7.77
CA ALA A 176 1.33 27.32 8.62
C ALA A 176 0.42 26.12 8.92
N LYS A 177 0.17 25.28 7.91
CA LYS A 177 -0.60 24.04 8.07
C LYS A 177 0.13 23.03 8.94
N VAL A 178 1.45 22.91 8.82
CA VAL A 178 2.25 22.07 9.71
C VAL A 178 2.12 22.52 11.17
N ALA A 179 2.14 23.83 11.43
CA ALA A 179 1.92 24.34 12.77
C ALA A 179 0.50 24.04 13.30
N GLU A 180 -0.54 24.18 12.47
CA GLU A 180 -1.92 23.79 12.80
C GLU A 180 -2.03 22.30 13.17
N ILE A 181 -1.36 21.41 12.41
CA ILE A 181 -1.33 19.96 12.66
C ILE A 181 -0.77 19.66 14.07
N VAL A 182 0.37 20.27 14.40
CA VAL A 182 1.00 20.05 15.72
C VAL A 182 0.15 20.66 16.84
N ALA A 183 -0.45 21.83 16.63
CA ALA A 183 -1.35 22.45 17.60
C ALA A 183 -2.60 21.60 17.88
N ALA A 184 -3.17 20.93 16.86
CA ALA A 184 -4.31 20.03 17.01
C ALA A 184 -4.02 18.82 17.91
N ALA A 185 -2.77 18.44 18.08
CA ALA A 185 -2.35 17.38 19.00
C ALA A 185 -2.48 17.79 20.49
N GLY A 186 -2.70 19.09 20.81
CA GLY A 186 -2.97 19.54 22.15
C GLY A 186 -1.76 19.48 23.10
N GLY A 187 -0.55 19.64 22.58
CA GLY A 187 0.70 19.68 23.35
C GLY A 187 1.29 18.31 23.68
N ARG A 188 0.70 17.21 23.18
CA ARG A 188 1.23 15.85 23.32
C ARG A 188 1.27 15.15 21.95
N VAL A 189 2.44 14.64 21.58
CA VAL A 189 2.63 13.83 20.35
C VAL A 189 3.43 12.59 20.73
N ASP A 190 2.77 11.45 20.83
CA ASP A 190 3.41 10.15 21.11
C ASP A 190 3.90 9.48 19.84
N GLY A 191 3.20 9.72 18.72
CA GLY A 191 3.53 9.14 17.43
C GLY A 191 3.32 10.10 16.26
N LEU A 192 4.19 9.99 15.25
CA LEU A 192 4.02 10.60 13.94
C LEU A 192 4.18 9.53 12.86
N ALA A 193 3.14 9.30 12.07
CA ALA A 193 3.18 8.50 10.85
C ALA A 193 3.18 9.40 9.62
N ASN A 194 4.34 9.62 9.02
CA ASN A 194 4.51 10.33 7.76
C ASN A 194 4.20 9.39 6.60
N ILE A 195 2.95 9.39 6.11
CA ILE A 195 2.50 8.48 5.05
C ILE A 195 2.13 9.23 3.77
N ALA A 196 1.71 10.48 3.87
CA ALA A 196 1.44 11.31 2.69
C ALA A 196 2.63 11.31 1.73
N GLY A 197 2.36 11.09 0.46
CA GLY A 197 3.37 11.06 -0.58
C GLY A 197 2.74 10.90 -1.96
N ILE A 198 3.51 11.23 -2.97
CA ILE A 198 3.11 11.14 -4.38
C ILE A 198 4.17 10.42 -5.21
N MET A 199 3.73 9.77 -6.29
CA MET A 199 4.61 9.17 -7.29
C MET A 199 5.15 10.23 -8.27
N ASP A 200 6.23 9.86 -8.96
CA ASP A 200 6.65 10.54 -10.18
C ASP A 200 5.94 9.95 -11.42
N ASP A 201 6.40 10.30 -12.59
CA ASP A 201 5.86 9.85 -13.88
C ASP A 201 6.73 8.78 -14.56
N MET A 202 7.52 8.05 -13.78
CA MET A 202 8.41 6.96 -14.21
C MET A 202 9.46 7.40 -15.25
N THR A 203 9.92 8.65 -15.18
CA THR A 203 10.92 9.16 -16.11
C THR A 203 12.36 8.86 -15.66
N PRO A 204 13.26 8.50 -16.62
CA PRO A 204 14.70 8.40 -16.37
C PRO A 204 15.32 9.81 -16.29
N ILE A 205 16.57 9.91 -15.81
CA ILE A 205 17.24 11.20 -15.54
C ILE A 205 17.32 12.13 -16.76
N GLY A 206 17.52 11.58 -17.97
CA GLY A 206 17.63 12.37 -19.19
C GLY A 206 16.31 12.98 -19.68
N GLU A 207 15.16 12.51 -19.15
CA GLU A 207 13.82 12.98 -19.52
C GLU A 207 13.12 13.69 -18.36
N LEU A 208 13.76 13.73 -17.18
CA LEU A 208 13.19 14.33 -15.97
C LEU A 208 13.03 15.85 -16.13
N THR A 209 11.85 16.36 -15.80
CA THR A 209 11.60 17.80 -15.76
C THR A 209 11.78 18.37 -14.35
N ASP A 210 12.20 19.64 -14.26
CA ASP A 210 12.28 20.37 -13.00
C ASP A 210 10.93 20.40 -12.24
N ALA A 211 9.83 20.45 -12.97
CA ALA A 211 8.49 20.47 -12.37
C ALA A 211 8.17 19.15 -11.62
N VAL A 212 8.46 18.02 -12.23
CA VAL A 212 8.28 16.69 -11.60
C VAL A 212 9.20 16.56 -10.40
N TRP A 213 10.48 16.91 -10.54
CA TRP A 213 11.44 16.88 -9.43
C TRP A 213 10.97 17.72 -8.25
N LYS A 214 10.67 18.99 -8.45
CA LYS A 214 10.24 19.91 -7.40
C LYS A 214 8.97 19.45 -6.71
N ARG A 215 7.96 19.01 -7.47
CA ARG A 215 6.69 18.52 -6.93
C ARG A 215 6.88 17.29 -6.03
N VAL A 216 7.66 16.31 -6.50
CA VAL A 216 7.90 15.07 -5.75
C VAL A 216 8.70 15.33 -4.48
N PHE A 217 9.76 16.15 -4.57
CA PHE A 217 10.57 16.50 -3.40
C PHE A 217 9.81 17.35 -2.38
N ALA A 218 9.03 18.33 -2.82
CA ALA A 218 8.23 19.16 -1.93
C ALA A 218 7.31 18.33 -1.02
N VAL A 219 6.59 17.34 -1.59
CA VAL A 219 5.68 16.51 -0.81
C VAL A 219 6.45 15.44 -0.03
N ASN A 220 7.25 14.61 -0.73
CA ASN A 220 7.80 13.41 -0.12
C ASN A 220 8.95 13.70 0.86
N VAL A 221 9.73 14.75 0.62
CA VAL A 221 10.92 15.08 1.42
C VAL A 221 10.66 16.29 2.31
N ASP A 222 10.32 17.45 1.73
CA ASP A 222 10.18 18.68 2.51
C ASP A 222 9.00 18.60 3.47
N GLY A 223 7.84 18.08 3.04
CA GLY A 223 6.68 17.87 3.90
C GLY A 223 6.98 16.93 5.07
N THR A 224 7.63 15.80 4.79
CA THR A 224 8.08 14.85 5.83
C THR A 224 9.04 15.53 6.81
N MET A 225 10.05 16.24 6.31
CA MET A 225 11.05 16.95 7.12
C MET A 225 10.38 18.03 7.98
N LYS A 226 9.47 18.83 7.44
CA LYS A 226 8.77 19.89 8.16
C LYS A 226 8.00 19.35 9.36
N LEU A 227 7.24 18.28 9.16
CA LEU A 227 6.49 17.63 10.24
C LEU A 227 7.43 17.04 11.30
N MET A 228 8.48 16.31 10.88
CA MET A 228 9.48 15.81 11.84
C MET A 228 10.09 16.94 12.66
N ARG A 229 10.51 18.02 12.01
CA ARG A 229 11.08 19.22 12.66
C ARG A 229 10.12 19.86 13.65
N ALA A 230 8.82 19.86 13.35
CA ALA A 230 7.80 20.47 14.19
C ALA A 230 7.42 19.61 15.41
N VAL A 231 7.40 18.26 15.29
CA VAL A 231 7.03 17.37 16.41
C VAL A 231 8.19 17.05 17.32
N VAL A 232 9.44 17.03 16.84
CA VAL A 232 10.63 16.67 17.63
C VAL A 232 10.74 17.50 18.91
N PRO A 233 10.58 18.83 18.93
CA PRO A 233 10.64 19.60 20.18
C PRO A 233 9.59 19.17 21.21
N VAL A 234 8.38 18.81 20.78
CA VAL A 234 7.30 18.33 21.65
C VAL A 234 7.68 16.98 22.25
N MET A 235 8.15 16.05 21.43
CA MET A 235 8.59 14.73 21.86
C MET A 235 9.81 14.79 22.80
N LEU A 236 10.75 15.70 22.56
CA LEU A 236 11.89 15.92 23.45
C LEU A 236 11.46 16.44 24.82
N ALA A 237 10.50 17.36 24.86
CA ALA A 237 9.95 17.86 26.14
C ALA A 237 9.19 16.75 26.91
N GLN A 238 8.66 15.76 26.22
CA GLN A 238 8.04 14.57 26.81
C GLN A 238 9.04 13.50 27.24
N GLY A 239 10.27 13.54 26.72
CA GLY A 239 11.30 12.50 26.90
C GLY A 239 10.99 11.19 26.16
N ALA A 240 10.00 11.18 25.25
CA ALA A 240 9.59 10.01 24.48
C ALA A 240 8.84 10.41 23.22
N GLY A 241 8.96 9.59 22.18
CA GLY A 241 8.21 9.74 20.94
C GLY A 241 8.62 8.71 19.90
N SER A 242 7.71 8.38 18.98
CA SER A 242 7.98 7.45 17.89
C SER A 242 7.57 8.06 16.53
N ILE A 243 8.50 8.11 15.59
CA ILE A 243 8.26 8.58 14.22
C ILE A 243 8.43 7.41 13.28
N VAL A 244 7.45 7.19 12.40
CA VAL A 244 7.56 6.24 11.31
C VAL A 244 7.35 6.97 9.99
N ASN A 245 8.38 6.97 9.17
CA ASN A 245 8.33 7.54 7.83
C ASN A 245 8.00 6.47 6.79
N THR A 246 7.27 6.82 5.75
CA THR A 246 7.02 5.93 4.63
C THR A 246 8.09 6.12 3.56
N ALA A 247 9.06 5.22 3.55
CA ALA A 247 10.01 5.06 2.47
C ALA A 247 9.30 4.38 1.25
N SER A 248 9.93 3.45 0.63
CA SER A 248 9.42 2.60 -0.45
C SER A 248 10.44 1.51 -0.71
N GLU A 249 10.04 0.46 -1.39
CA GLU A 249 10.97 -0.45 -2.06
C GLU A 249 11.92 0.33 -3.00
N ALA A 250 11.46 1.43 -3.60
CA ALA A 250 12.29 2.36 -4.37
C ALA A 250 13.40 3.07 -3.55
N ALA A 251 13.41 2.97 -2.22
CA ALA A 251 14.51 3.41 -1.38
C ALA A 251 15.53 2.32 -1.06
N LEU A 252 15.28 1.10 -1.51
CA LEU A 252 16.15 -0.06 -1.32
C LEU A 252 16.90 -0.41 -2.60
N ARG A 253 16.32 -0.08 -3.76
CA ARG A 253 16.89 -0.27 -5.09
C ARG A 253 16.32 0.72 -6.11
N GLY A 254 16.92 0.82 -7.30
CA GLY A 254 16.59 1.83 -8.32
C GLY A 254 15.53 1.41 -9.34
N SER A 255 14.88 0.24 -9.19
CA SER A 255 14.06 -0.35 -10.26
C SER A 255 12.55 -0.20 -10.08
N ALA A 256 12.08 0.30 -8.94
CA ALA A 256 10.66 0.31 -8.58
C ALA A 256 9.89 1.54 -9.09
N ALA A 257 10.58 2.61 -9.49
CA ALA A 257 9.94 3.88 -9.89
C ALA A 257 10.89 4.72 -10.76
N GLY A 258 10.45 5.90 -11.17
CA GLY A 258 11.29 6.90 -11.83
C GLY A 258 12.32 7.53 -10.89
N VAL A 259 13.19 8.36 -11.44
CA VAL A 259 14.34 8.87 -10.70
C VAL A 259 13.97 9.86 -9.60
N ALA A 260 12.94 10.70 -9.79
CA ALA A 260 12.54 11.68 -8.78
C ALA A 260 11.97 10.98 -7.54
N TYR A 261 11.09 10.00 -7.72
CA TYR A 261 10.52 9.24 -6.62
C TYR A 261 11.60 8.42 -5.90
N THR A 262 12.42 7.68 -6.65
CA THR A 262 13.53 6.90 -6.12
C THR A 262 14.46 7.76 -5.26
N ALA A 263 14.90 8.91 -5.77
CA ALA A 263 15.75 9.84 -5.02
C ALA A 263 15.05 10.38 -3.77
N SER A 264 13.76 10.75 -3.87
CA SER A 264 12.99 11.26 -2.73
C SER A 264 12.88 10.23 -1.60
N LYS A 265 12.66 8.95 -1.94
CA LYS A 265 12.53 7.89 -0.95
C LYS A 265 13.86 7.50 -0.30
N HIS A 266 14.98 7.60 -1.02
CA HIS A 266 16.32 7.53 -0.42
C HIS A 266 16.60 8.71 0.54
N ALA A 267 16.14 9.93 0.20
CA ALA A 267 16.24 11.08 1.09
C ALA A 267 15.46 10.87 2.40
N VAL A 268 14.26 10.27 2.34
CA VAL A 268 13.48 9.91 3.53
C VAL A 268 14.22 8.90 4.41
N VAL A 269 14.95 7.95 3.84
CA VAL A 269 15.82 7.04 4.59
C VAL A 269 16.94 7.81 5.30
N GLY A 270 17.55 8.78 4.62
CA GLY A 270 18.57 9.67 5.21
C GLY A 270 18.02 10.45 6.41
N LEU A 271 16.84 11.08 6.27
CA LEU A 271 16.14 11.79 7.34
C LEU A 271 15.88 10.84 8.54
N THR A 272 15.39 9.63 8.26
CA THR A 272 15.09 8.63 9.28
C THR A 272 16.33 8.27 10.11
N LYS A 273 17.39 7.84 9.45
CA LYS A 273 18.62 7.37 10.11
C LYS A 273 19.34 8.48 10.88
N SER A 274 19.44 9.66 10.26
CA SER A 274 20.09 10.80 10.92
C SER A 274 19.32 11.23 12.19
N THR A 275 17.99 11.34 12.10
CA THR A 275 17.15 11.74 13.24
C THR A 275 17.17 10.68 14.34
N ALA A 276 17.13 9.39 13.98
CA ALA A 276 17.24 8.27 14.92
C ALA A 276 18.55 8.32 15.71
N PHE A 277 19.67 8.56 15.02
CA PHE A 277 20.98 8.67 15.66
C PHE A 277 21.07 9.88 16.59
N MET A 278 20.62 11.05 16.12
CA MET A 278 20.74 12.30 16.86
C MET A 278 19.88 12.33 18.13
N TYR A 279 18.66 11.79 18.09
CA TYR A 279 17.68 11.92 19.18
C TYR A 279 17.39 10.60 19.92
N GLY A 280 18.00 9.49 19.52
CA GLY A 280 17.86 8.21 20.23
C GLY A 280 18.21 8.31 21.71
N PRO A 281 19.34 8.93 22.10
CA PRO A 281 19.69 9.11 23.51
C PRO A 281 18.69 9.94 24.32
N SER A 282 17.82 10.72 23.65
CA SER A 282 16.77 11.53 24.27
C SER A 282 15.40 10.82 24.31
N GLY A 283 15.35 9.53 24.03
CA GLY A 283 14.13 8.72 24.12
C GLY A 283 13.27 8.71 22.85
N LEU A 284 13.72 9.27 21.73
CA LEU A 284 12.99 9.24 20.48
C LEU A 284 13.39 8.03 19.63
N ARG A 285 12.39 7.37 19.04
CA ARG A 285 12.59 6.34 18.01
C ARG A 285 12.13 6.86 16.65
N VAL A 286 12.96 6.69 15.65
CA VAL A 286 12.64 7.11 14.27
C VAL A 286 12.96 5.96 13.33
N ASN A 287 11.94 5.43 12.67
CA ASN A 287 12.05 4.30 11.77
C ASN A 287 11.38 4.60 10.43
N ALA A 288 11.61 3.78 9.44
CA ALA A 288 10.88 3.82 8.18
C ALA A 288 10.30 2.44 7.85
N VAL A 289 9.15 2.44 7.19
CA VAL A 289 8.63 1.28 6.48
C VAL A 289 8.87 1.51 4.99
N ALA A 290 9.33 0.49 4.29
CA ALA A 290 9.49 0.46 2.84
C ALA A 290 8.43 -0.45 2.22
N PRO A 291 7.26 0.09 1.82
CA PRO A 291 6.22 -0.68 1.16
C PRO A 291 6.66 -1.18 -0.21
N GLY A 292 6.26 -2.40 -0.54
CA GLY A 292 6.20 -2.91 -1.90
C GLY A 292 4.88 -2.57 -2.59
N ALA A 293 4.46 -3.43 -3.52
CA ALA A 293 3.17 -3.29 -4.17
C ALA A 293 2.04 -3.34 -3.15
N THR A 294 1.27 -2.27 -3.08
CA THR A 294 0.16 -2.12 -2.13
C THR A 294 -1.06 -1.57 -2.86
N ILE A 295 -2.21 -2.17 -2.56
CA ILE A 295 -3.49 -1.74 -3.09
C ILE A 295 -3.86 -0.40 -2.46
N THR A 296 -3.68 0.68 -3.21
CA THR A 296 -3.96 2.07 -2.77
C THR A 296 -4.57 2.88 -3.91
N ASN A 297 -4.91 4.14 -3.62
CA ASN A 297 -5.37 5.09 -4.63
C ASN A 297 -4.24 5.81 -5.38
N ILE A 298 -2.99 5.44 -5.12
CA ILE A 298 -1.85 6.01 -5.86
C ILE A 298 -1.83 5.39 -7.25
N GLU A 299 -1.88 6.26 -8.26
CA GLU A 299 -1.82 5.87 -9.67
C GLU A 299 -0.40 6.11 -10.19
N ALA A 300 0.15 5.10 -10.88
CA ALA A 300 1.39 5.24 -11.62
C ALA A 300 1.09 5.78 -13.02
N THR A 301 1.75 6.86 -13.39
CA THR A 301 1.76 7.36 -14.78
C THR A 301 3.11 7.05 -15.41
N PHE A 302 3.10 6.78 -16.71
CA PHE A 302 4.31 6.45 -17.47
C PHE A 302 4.49 7.47 -18.60
N ALA A 303 5.23 8.54 -18.34
CA ALA A 303 5.50 9.57 -19.32
C ALA A 303 6.64 9.20 -20.30
N SER A 304 7.51 8.26 -19.91
CA SER A 304 8.64 7.80 -20.71
C SER A 304 8.44 6.38 -21.22
N PRO A 305 8.56 6.10 -22.53
CA PRO A 305 8.58 4.74 -23.06
C PRO A 305 9.71 3.89 -22.50
N LEU A 306 10.92 4.45 -22.37
CA LEU A 306 12.07 3.78 -21.75
C LEU A 306 11.79 3.47 -20.28
N GLY A 307 11.28 4.46 -19.52
CA GLY A 307 10.91 4.27 -18.12
C GLY A 307 9.85 3.19 -17.94
N ALA A 308 8.80 3.20 -18.78
CA ALA A 308 7.76 2.18 -18.78
C ALA A 308 8.30 0.78 -19.05
N GLU A 309 9.18 0.61 -20.03
CA GLU A 309 9.80 -0.68 -20.35
C GLU A 309 10.63 -1.19 -19.15
N ARG A 310 11.53 -0.37 -18.61
CA ARG A 310 12.45 -0.78 -17.54
C ARG A 310 11.74 -1.08 -16.24
N VAL A 311 10.75 -0.26 -15.83
CA VAL A 311 9.98 -0.51 -14.61
C VAL A 311 9.14 -1.79 -14.75
N ARG A 312 8.52 -2.03 -15.92
CA ARG A 312 7.77 -3.29 -16.16
C ARG A 312 8.66 -4.54 -16.07
N GLN A 313 9.94 -4.46 -16.47
CA GLN A 313 10.88 -5.58 -16.30
C GLN A 313 11.07 -5.93 -14.80
N ALA A 314 11.21 -4.91 -13.95
CA ALA A 314 11.32 -5.12 -12.51
C ALA A 314 10.00 -5.62 -11.89
N MET A 315 8.85 -5.21 -12.45
CA MET A 315 7.53 -5.69 -12.03
C MET A 315 7.26 -7.15 -12.41
N ALA A 316 8.06 -7.78 -13.28
CA ALA A 316 7.90 -9.18 -13.64
C ALA A 316 8.09 -10.16 -12.47
N ILE A 317 8.85 -9.75 -11.45
CA ILE A 317 9.09 -10.53 -10.22
C ILE A 317 8.32 -9.94 -9.01
N LEU A 318 7.33 -9.08 -9.28
CA LEU A 318 6.55 -8.46 -8.22
C LEU A 318 5.74 -9.52 -7.48
N PRO A 319 5.82 -9.60 -6.14
CA PRO A 319 4.90 -10.41 -5.37
C PRO A 319 3.47 -9.84 -5.45
N ASP A 320 2.50 -10.61 -4.99
CA ASP A 320 1.13 -10.13 -4.93
C ASP A 320 1.03 -8.85 -4.10
N ALA A 321 0.21 -7.91 -4.59
CA ALA A 321 0.00 -6.66 -3.90
C ALA A 321 -0.67 -6.89 -2.53
N ALA A 322 -0.09 -6.31 -1.50
CA ALA A 322 -0.64 -6.34 -0.15
C ALA A 322 -1.81 -5.37 0.01
N GLU A 323 -2.73 -5.67 0.91
CA GLU A 323 -3.73 -4.70 1.35
C GLU A 323 -3.11 -3.63 2.25
N ALA A 324 -3.69 -2.44 2.28
CA ALA A 324 -3.20 -1.31 3.07
C ALA A 324 -3.12 -1.63 4.57
N GLU A 325 -4.00 -2.49 5.06
CA GLU A 325 -4.05 -2.96 6.44
C GLU A 325 -2.81 -3.77 6.84
N ALA A 326 -2.20 -4.52 5.91
CA ALA A 326 -0.96 -5.24 6.16
C ALA A 326 0.22 -4.28 6.38
N LEU A 327 0.25 -3.18 5.63
CA LEU A 327 1.24 -2.11 5.81
C LEU A 327 0.99 -1.34 7.12
N ALA A 328 -0.27 -1.07 7.45
CA ALA A 328 -0.66 -0.46 8.71
C ALA A 328 -0.20 -1.31 9.92
N ALA A 329 -0.20 -2.65 9.80
CA ALA A 329 0.33 -3.53 10.83
C ALA A 329 1.83 -3.29 11.08
N SER A 330 2.63 -3.18 10.02
CA SER A 330 4.07 -2.89 10.11
C SER A 330 4.34 -1.49 10.70
N ILE A 331 3.57 -0.49 10.28
CA ILE A 331 3.72 0.91 10.75
C ILE A 331 3.33 1.00 12.23
N THR A 332 2.19 0.46 12.63
CA THR A 332 1.71 0.53 14.01
C THR A 332 2.57 -0.29 14.99
N PHE A 333 3.19 -1.38 14.51
CA PHE A 333 4.21 -2.10 15.28
C PHE A 333 5.39 -1.19 15.65
N LEU A 334 5.95 -0.46 14.67
CA LEU A 334 7.07 0.45 14.91
C LEU A 334 6.67 1.69 15.72
N LEU A 335 5.43 2.18 15.60
CA LEU A 335 4.91 3.31 16.38
C LEU A 335 4.67 2.94 17.84
N SER A 336 4.23 1.73 18.11
CA SER A 336 3.85 1.26 19.46
C SER A 336 5.07 0.91 20.31
N ASP A 337 4.81 0.57 21.57
CA ASP A 337 5.83 0.12 22.52
C ASP A 337 6.42 -1.25 22.17
N ASP A 338 5.75 -2.03 21.29
CA ASP A 338 6.29 -3.29 20.76
C ASP A 338 7.60 -3.08 19.99
N GLY A 339 7.79 -1.87 19.40
CA GLY A 339 9.00 -1.45 18.72
C GLY A 339 10.08 -0.85 19.63
N VAL A 340 10.02 -1.01 20.93
CA VAL A 340 10.84 -0.30 21.95
C VAL A 340 12.35 -0.32 21.68
N ASN A 341 12.87 -1.40 21.15
CA ASN A 341 14.32 -1.54 20.87
C ASN A 341 14.67 -1.38 19.38
N ILE A 342 13.74 -0.80 18.58
CA ILE A 342 13.95 -0.60 17.14
C ILE A 342 14.07 0.89 16.86
N ASN A 343 15.26 1.31 16.37
CA ASN A 343 15.55 2.69 16.04
C ASN A 343 16.49 2.78 14.84
N GLY A 344 16.15 3.59 13.84
CA GLY A 344 16.91 3.78 12.60
C GLY A 344 16.73 2.68 11.56
N VAL A 345 15.76 1.75 11.73
CA VAL A 345 15.51 0.68 10.75
C VAL A 345 14.75 1.21 9.54
N VAL A 346 15.03 0.60 8.40
CA VAL A 346 14.15 0.64 7.22
C VAL A 346 13.58 -0.76 7.06
N LEU A 347 12.34 -0.93 7.50
CA LEU A 347 11.64 -2.21 7.47
C LEU A 347 11.01 -2.42 6.09
N ALA A 348 11.55 -3.35 5.31
CA ALA A 348 10.89 -3.81 4.09
C ALA A 348 9.56 -4.50 4.44
N SER A 349 8.47 -4.02 3.86
CA SER A 349 7.13 -4.61 3.97
C SER A 349 6.58 -4.77 2.55
N ASP A 350 7.18 -5.69 1.80
CA ASP A 350 7.14 -5.74 0.35
C ASP A 350 6.93 -7.16 -0.21
N GLY A 351 6.55 -8.11 0.64
CA GLY A 351 6.37 -9.50 0.25
C GLY A 351 7.66 -10.21 -0.20
N GLY A 352 8.84 -9.65 0.14
CA GLY A 352 10.14 -10.18 -0.25
C GLY A 352 10.66 -9.65 -1.60
N TRP A 353 9.99 -8.67 -2.21
CA TRP A 353 10.39 -8.12 -3.51
C TRP A 353 11.82 -7.54 -3.49
N SER A 354 12.23 -6.88 -2.41
CA SER A 354 13.57 -6.35 -2.25
C SER A 354 14.65 -7.40 -1.92
N ALA A 355 14.25 -8.63 -1.62
CA ALA A 355 15.16 -9.74 -1.35
C ALA A 355 15.60 -10.49 -2.62
N ALA A 356 15.01 -10.16 -3.78
CA ALA A 356 15.29 -10.76 -5.08
C ALA A 356 16.39 -10.00 -5.84
#